data_97fb0181b6e418f35f7462a4d53c7316
#
_entry.id   97fb0181b6e418f35f7462a4d53c7316
#
_cell.length_a   1.000
_cell.length_b   1.000
_cell.length_c   1.000
_cell.angle_alpha   90.00
_cell.angle_beta   90.00
_cell.angle_gamma   90.00
#
_symmetry.space_group_name_H-M   'P 1'
#
loop_
_entity.id
_entity.type
_entity.pdbx_description
1 polymer ?
#
loop_
_entity_poly.entity_id
_entity_poly.type
_entity_poly.pdbx_seq_one_letter_code
_entity_poly.pdbx_strand_id
1 'polypeptide(L)'
;MDYRYNLNLQYHLIPDRMLVNMNNDFRYVSNETRDTVADRFLKKDYSGLKSNISGMISSVALQNKWFQGRLTSVLTGRHYYYRLGGKTVNLAYPGDAVPAETHKSDQYWGYSLALKYDLSSHWLMKFALEHNFRLPRYEEALGDRVTTLTSTELKAEQANNYNLGIMFDRYYNANSRLQFESNGYIMQVKNMMYLTSVVGYSKYQNLGEALLYGVDGEIKWDIDRNWFVSFNATWQKSLD
;
A
#
# COMPACT_ATOMS: atom_id res chain seq x y z
N MET A 1 10.27 19.01 -7.51
CA MET A 1 11.47 18.19 -7.26
C MET A 1 11.03 16.95 -6.51
N ASP A 2 11.41 15.76 -6.99
CA ASP A 2 11.03 14.46 -6.39
C ASP A 2 12.32 13.64 -6.19
N TYR A 3 12.61 13.27 -4.95
CA TYR A 3 13.72 12.40 -4.58
C TYR A 3 13.19 11.13 -3.96
N ARG A 4 13.71 9.99 -4.38
CA ARG A 4 13.40 8.68 -3.82
C ARG A 4 14.67 7.87 -3.68
N TYR A 5 14.80 7.17 -2.56
CA TYR A 5 15.78 6.11 -2.43
C TYR A 5 15.17 4.90 -1.75
N ASN A 6 15.71 3.74 -2.08
CA ASN A 6 15.40 2.48 -1.42
C ASN A 6 16.71 1.80 -1.04
N LEU A 7 16.80 1.38 0.23
CA LEU A 7 17.90 0.58 0.75
C LEU A 7 17.35 -0.75 1.23
N ASN A 8 17.91 -1.84 0.71
CA ASN A 8 17.58 -3.20 1.13
C ASN A 8 18.86 -3.89 1.61
N LEU A 9 18.84 -4.42 2.83
CA LEU A 9 19.91 -5.17 3.45
C LEU A 9 19.39 -6.54 3.85
N GLN A 10 20.13 -7.58 3.48
CA GLN A 10 19.78 -8.95 3.80
C GLN A 10 20.96 -9.62 4.52
N TYR A 11 20.66 -10.29 5.63
CA TYR A 11 21.67 -10.97 6.43
C TYR A 11 21.19 -12.34 6.90
N HIS A 12 21.98 -13.36 6.64
CA HIS A 12 21.73 -14.73 7.10
C HIS A 12 22.24 -14.88 8.53
N LEU A 13 21.35 -14.85 9.52
CA LEU A 13 21.70 -15.10 10.92
C LEU A 13 22.14 -16.55 11.14
N ILE A 14 21.41 -17.48 10.53
CA ILE A 14 21.72 -18.91 10.51
C ILE A 14 21.57 -19.35 9.05
N PRO A 15 22.64 -19.84 8.40
CA PRO A 15 22.56 -20.31 7.03
C PRO A 15 21.38 -21.28 6.82
N ASP A 16 20.69 -21.14 5.71
CA ASP A 16 19.53 -21.94 5.27
C ASP A 16 18.32 -21.98 6.22
N ARG A 17 18.42 -21.37 7.41
CA ARG A 17 17.35 -21.40 8.43
C ARG A 17 16.79 -20.03 8.79
N MET A 18 17.64 -19.06 9.08
CA MET A 18 17.20 -17.79 9.62
C MET A 18 17.78 -16.61 8.83
N LEU A 19 16.91 -15.76 8.33
CA LEU A 19 17.22 -14.60 7.51
C LEU A 19 16.57 -13.35 8.08
N VAL A 20 17.34 -12.27 8.20
CA VAL A 20 16.83 -10.92 8.48
C VAL A 20 16.93 -10.10 7.20
N ASN A 21 15.84 -9.42 6.89
CA ASN A 21 15.77 -8.44 5.82
C ASN A 21 15.38 -7.09 6.42
N MET A 22 16.14 -6.05 6.09
CA MET A 22 15.85 -4.66 6.46
C MET A 22 15.65 -3.86 5.19
N ASN A 23 14.52 -3.16 5.11
CA ASN A 23 14.23 -2.27 4.00
C ASN A 23 13.92 -0.87 4.53
N ASN A 24 14.45 0.15 3.83
CA ASN A 24 14.12 1.54 4.07
C ASN A 24 13.79 2.20 2.73
N ASP A 25 12.58 2.69 2.61
CA ASP A 25 12.09 3.46 1.46
C ASP A 25 11.82 4.88 1.92
N PHE A 26 12.44 5.84 1.24
CA PHE A 26 12.27 7.26 1.51
C PHE A 26 11.86 8.01 0.25
N ARG A 27 10.87 8.86 0.39
CA ARG A 27 10.45 9.78 -0.67
C ARG A 27 10.32 11.19 -0.13
N TYR A 28 10.87 12.15 -0.86
CA TYR A 28 10.70 13.58 -0.63
C TYR A 28 10.21 14.25 -1.89
N VAL A 29 9.08 14.96 -1.80
CA VAL A 29 8.52 15.74 -2.90
C VAL A 29 8.43 17.18 -2.46
N SER A 30 8.97 18.10 -3.24
CA SER A 30 8.85 19.53 -3.06
C SER A 30 8.32 20.19 -4.32
N ASN A 31 7.36 21.04 -4.15
CA ASN A 31 6.79 21.84 -5.23
C ASN A 31 6.74 23.32 -4.85
N GLU A 32 6.93 24.17 -5.85
CA GLU A 32 6.80 25.62 -5.77
C GLU A 32 5.70 26.03 -6.73
N THR A 33 4.64 26.66 -6.21
CA THR A 33 3.56 27.15 -7.03
C THR A 33 3.97 28.46 -7.69
N ARG A 34 3.81 28.52 -9.01
CA ARG A 34 4.01 29.75 -9.79
C ARG A 34 2.77 29.98 -10.65
N ASP A 35 1.88 30.83 -10.19
CA ASP A 35 0.68 31.23 -10.91
C ASP A 35 0.69 32.74 -11.12
N THR A 36 1.38 33.18 -12.18
CA THR A 36 1.49 34.57 -12.56
C THR A 36 0.17 35.19 -13.02
N VAL A 37 -0.79 34.38 -13.45
CA VAL A 37 -2.11 34.83 -13.85
C VAL A 37 -2.94 35.14 -12.62
N ALA A 38 -2.99 34.22 -11.64
CA ALA A 38 -3.69 34.45 -10.38
C ALA A 38 -3.11 35.66 -9.62
N ASP A 39 -1.77 35.79 -9.56
CA ASP A 39 -1.10 36.93 -8.94
C ASP A 39 -1.56 38.27 -9.54
N ARG A 40 -1.66 38.32 -10.89
CA ARG A 40 -2.11 39.53 -11.60
C ARG A 40 -3.58 39.88 -11.34
N PHE A 41 -4.46 38.86 -11.35
CA PHE A 41 -5.89 39.07 -11.15
C PHE A 41 -6.25 39.38 -9.70
N LEU A 42 -5.63 38.69 -8.75
CA LEU A 42 -5.96 38.79 -7.33
C LEU A 42 -5.16 39.88 -6.62
N LYS A 43 -4.19 40.52 -7.32
CA LYS A 43 -3.26 41.50 -6.76
C LYS A 43 -2.60 41.05 -5.46
N LYS A 44 -2.34 39.78 -5.35
CA LYS A 44 -1.65 39.12 -4.23
C LYS A 44 -0.53 38.25 -4.77
N ASP A 45 0.58 38.18 -4.06
CA ASP A 45 1.69 37.32 -4.45
C ASP A 45 1.45 35.89 -3.93
N TYR A 46 0.95 35.04 -4.80
CA TYR A 46 0.80 33.60 -4.57
C TYR A 46 1.93 32.79 -5.20
N SER A 47 2.83 33.45 -5.96
CA SER A 47 4.01 32.83 -6.54
C SER A 47 5.04 32.52 -5.45
N GLY A 48 5.78 31.44 -5.65
CA GLY A 48 6.84 31.04 -4.74
C GLY A 48 6.38 30.37 -3.45
N LEU A 49 5.10 29.98 -3.33
CA LEU A 49 4.63 29.17 -2.21
C LEU A 49 5.23 27.79 -2.28
N LYS A 50 6.19 27.52 -1.40
CA LYS A 50 6.87 26.22 -1.32
C LYS A 50 6.18 25.32 -0.33
N SER A 51 5.94 24.09 -0.76
CA SER A 51 5.48 23.01 0.10
C SER A 51 6.21 21.73 -0.19
N ASN A 52 6.34 20.90 0.82
CA ASN A 52 7.03 19.63 0.73
C ASN A 52 6.27 18.55 1.49
N ILE A 53 6.47 17.34 1.03
CA ILE A 53 6.02 16.12 1.68
C ILE A 53 7.19 15.16 1.75
N SER A 54 7.39 14.54 2.89
CA SER A 54 8.34 13.43 3.03
C SER A 54 7.65 12.24 3.66
N GLY A 55 7.93 11.07 3.11
CA GLY A 55 7.48 9.79 3.64
C GLY A 55 8.66 8.85 3.79
N MET A 56 8.70 8.11 4.88
CA MET A 56 9.69 7.06 5.12
C MET A 56 8.97 5.81 5.62
N ILE A 57 9.30 4.68 5.01
CA ILE A 57 8.83 3.37 5.44
C ILE A 57 10.07 2.52 5.75
N SER A 58 10.26 2.21 7.02
CA SER A 58 11.33 1.33 7.47
C SER A 58 10.73 0.01 7.91
N SER A 59 11.27 -1.11 7.45
CA SER A 59 10.80 -2.44 7.83
C SER A 59 11.94 -3.37 8.20
N VAL A 60 11.65 -4.25 9.14
CA VAL A 60 12.50 -5.37 9.52
C VAL A 60 11.67 -6.64 9.43
N ALA A 61 12.12 -7.60 8.64
CA ALA A 61 11.50 -8.90 8.48
C ALA A 61 12.44 -10.00 8.95
N LEU A 62 11.90 -10.92 9.75
CA LEU A 62 12.58 -12.11 10.21
C LEU A 62 11.92 -13.33 9.58
N GLN A 63 12.64 -13.98 8.68
CA GLN A 63 12.23 -15.27 8.12
C GLN A 63 12.90 -16.39 8.90
N ASN A 64 12.13 -17.43 9.22
CA ASN A 64 12.65 -18.62 9.86
C ASN A 64 12.02 -19.89 9.25
N LYS A 65 12.83 -20.94 9.12
CA LYS A 65 12.41 -22.26 8.69
C LYS A 65 12.43 -23.22 9.88
N TRP A 66 11.32 -23.91 10.09
CA TRP A 66 11.07 -24.84 11.20
C TRP A 66 10.82 -26.26 10.65
N PHE A 67 10.98 -27.26 11.46
CA PHE A 67 10.64 -28.66 11.13
C PHE A 67 11.31 -29.11 9.81
N GLN A 68 12.64 -28.93 9.69
CA GLN A 68 13.42 -29.27 8.48
C GLN A 68 12.92 -28.54 7.21
N GLY A 69 12.40 -27.34 7.37
CA GLY A 69 11.91 -26.49 6.25
C GLY A 69 10.45 -26.66 5.90
N ARG A 70 9.72 -27.61 6.53
CA ARG A 70 8.28 -27.79 6.28
C ARG A 70 7.43 -26.58 6.67
N LEU A 71 7.83 -25.83 7.68
CA LEU A 71 7.17 -24.56 8.04
C LEU A 71 8.15 -23.41 7.80
N THR A 72 7.75 -22.46 6.98
CA THR A 72 8.43 -21.17 6.83
C THR A 72 7.56 -20.09 7.45
N SER A 73 8.14 -19.30 8.34
CA SER A 73 7.48 -18.12 8.93
C SER A 73 8.23 -16.85 8.56
N VAL A 74 7.51 -15.78 8.28
CA VAL A 74 8.04 -14.43 8.09
C VAL A 74 7.27 -13.49 9.01
N LEU A 75 7.95 -12.90 9.97
CA LEU A 75 7.42 -11.85 10.84
C LEU A 75 8.03 -10.52 10.41
N THR A 76 7.19 -9.50 10.18
CA THR A 76 7.65 -8.19 9.75
C THR A 76 7.08 -7.11 10.68
N GLY A 77 7.95 -6.20 11.11
CA GLY A 77 7.57 -4.92 11.71
C GLY A 77 7.84 -3.79 10.73
N ARG A 78 6.94 -2.81 10.65
CA ARG A 78 7.06 -1.63 9.78
C ARG A 78 6.81 -0.37 10.56
N HIS A 79 7.65 0.64 10.34
CA HIS A 79 7.48 1.99 10.84
C HIS A 79 7.24 2.92 9.65
N TYR A 80 6.17 3.70 9.73
CA TYR A 80 5.80 4.70 8.74
C TYR A 80 5.97 6.08 9.36
N TYR A 81 6.73 6.92 8.71
CA TYR A 81 6.88 8.32 9.06
C TYR A 81 6.42 9.19 7.92
N TYR A 82 5.64 10.20 8.22
CA TYR A 82 5.07 11.14 7.28
C TYR A 82 5.23 12.56 7.80
N ARG A 83 5.68 13.46 6.94
CA ARG A 83 5.79 14.89 7.26
C ARG A 83 5.32 15.71 6.08
N LEU A 84 4.42 16.65 6.36
CA LEU A 84 3.95 17.69 5.46
C LEU A 84 4.43 19.03 6.02
N GLY A 85 4.97 19.90 5.18
CA GLY A 85 5.39 21.24 5.58
C GLY A 85 5.32 22.23 4.44
N GLY A 86 5.23 23.51 4.79
CA GLY A 86 5.29 24.61 3.83
C GLY A 86 4.12 25.56 3.90
N LYS A 87 4.10 26.49 2.94
CA LYS A 87 3.02 27.46 2.79
C LYS A 87 2.02 26.97 1.77
N THR A 88 0.76 26.96 2.12
CA THR A 88 -0.36 26.53 1.28
C THR A 88 -1.40 27.64 1.17
N VAL A 89 -2.12 27.68 0.07
CA VAL A 89 -3.27 28.55 -0.16
C VAL A 89 -4.29 27.82 -1.02
N ASN A 90 -5.56 28.06 -0.75
CA ASN A 90 -6.66 27.56 -1.57
C ASN A 90 -7.17 28.68 -2.47
N LEU A 91 -6.86 28.63 -3.76
CA LEU A 91 -7.24 29.67 -4.74
C LEU A 91 -8.73 29.62 -5.11
N ALA A 92 -9.44 28.52 -4.79
CA ALA A 92 -10.88 28.40 -5.01
C ALA A 92 -11.71 29.45 -4.23
N TYR A 93 -11.12 30.04 -3.18
CA TYR A 93 -11.73 31.14 -2.40
C TYR A 93 -10.82 32.39 -2.42
N PRO A 94 -10.74 33.12 -3.54
CA PRO A 94 -9.76 34.21 -3.70
C PRO A 94 -9.91 35.34 -2.68
N GLY A 95 -11.13 35.58 -2.18
CA GLY A 95 -11.40 36.61 -1.20
C GLY A 95 -10.76 36.37 0.16
N ASP A 96 -10.68 35.13 0.59
CA ASP A 96 -10.23 34.70 1.91
C ASP A 96 -8.90 33.96 1.87
N ALA A 97 -8.27 33.87 0.68
CA ALA A 97 -7.06 33.10 0.47
C ALA A 97 -5.84 33.79 1.11
N VAL A 98 -5.60 33.48 2.37
CA VAL A 98 -4.37 33.88 3.07
C VAL A 98 -3.42 32.69 3.07
N PRO A 99 -2.15 32.85 2.62
CA PRO A 99 -1.18 31.79 2.73
C PRO A 99 -1.01 31.38 4.20
N ALA A 100 -1.28 30.12 4.50
CA ALA A 100 -1.11 29.56 5.83
C ALA A 100 0.12 28.64 5.87
N GLU A 101 0.90 28.73 6.94
CA GLU A 101 1.93 27.75 7.21
C GLU A 101 1.31 26.47 7.75
N THR A 102 1.70 25.36 7.15
CA THR A 102 1.22 24.04 7.53
C THR A 102 2.41 23.17 7.91
N HIS A 103 2.32 22.60 9.10
CA HIS A 103 3.28 21.61 9.57
C HIS A 103 2.50 20.44 10.17
N LYS A 104 2.68 19.26 9.61
CA LYS A 104 2.09 18.02 10.11
C LYS A 104 3.14 16.91 10.11
N SER A 105 3.14 16.11 11.15
CA SER A 105 4.01 14.93 11.26
C SER A 105 3.24 13.81 11.94
N ASP A 106 3.15 12.68 11.27
CA ASP A 106 2.46 11.50 11.79
C ASP A 106 3.40 10.28 11.74
N GLN A 107 3.19 9.36 12.66
CA GLN A 107 3.89 8.08 12.70
C GLN A 107 2.90 6.94 12.92
N TYR A 108 3.15 5.82 12.24
CA TYR A 108 2.31 4.63 12.33
C TYR A 108 3.17 3.37 12.42
N TRP A 109 2.64 2.33 13.04
CA TRP A 109 3.29 1.04 13.18
C TRP A 109 2.46 -0.06 12.57
N GLY A 110 3.02 -0.74 11.58
CA GLY A 110 2.42 -1.89 10.94
C GLY A 110 3.16 -3.17 11.28
N TYR A 111 2.50 -4.28 11.08
CA TYR A 111 3.09 -5.60 11.24
C TYR A 111 2.48 -6.61 10.27
N SER A 112 3.21 -7.67 10.00
CA SER A 112 2.67 -8.81 9.25
C SER A 112 3.28 -10.12 9.72
N LEU A 113 2.48 -11.18 9.63
CA LEU A 113 2.91 -12.56 9.80
C LEU A 113 2.50 -13.35 8.55
N ALA A 114 3.45 -14.00 7.91
CA ALA A 114 3.18 -14.94 6.83
C ALA A 114 3.71 -16.32 7.20
N LEU A 115 2.89 -17.34 6.99
CA LEU A 115 3.22 -18.73 7.23
C LEU A 115 3.02 -19.54 5.95
N LYS A 116 3.96 -20.39 5.63
CA LYS A 116 3.85 -21.41 4.61
C LYS A 116 4.12 -22.77 5.25
N TYR A 117 3.19 -23.70 5.14
CA TYR A 117 3.33 -25.03 5.70
C TYR A 117 3.12 -26.11 4.64
N ASP A 118 4.15 -26.92 4.42
CA ASP A 118 4.13 -28.06 3.50
C ASP A 118 3.44 -29.25 4.23
N LEU A 119 2.13 -29.44 3.97
CA LEU A 119 1.32 -30.53 4.53
C LEU A 119 1.81 -31.89 4.05
N SER A 120 2.19 -31.98 2.78
CA SER A 120 2.78 -33.16 2.15
C SER A 120 3.67 -32.73 0.98
N SER A 121 4.21 -33.68 0.22
CA SER A 121 4.98 -33.42 -1.01
C SER A 121 4.17 -32.73 -2.12
N HIS A 122 2.83 -32.72 -2.02
CA HIS A 122 1.95 -32.19 -3.05
C HIS A 122 1.04 -31.06 -2.53
N TRP A 123 0.86 -30.94 -1.23
CA TRP A 123 -0.05 -29.99 -0.60
C TRP A 123 0.70 -29.00 0.27
N LEU A 124 0.42 -27.73 0.09
CA LEU A 124 0.89 -26.68 0.99
C LEU A 124 -0.28 -25.75 1.41
N MET A 125 -0.17 -25.20 2.60
CA MET A 125 -1.02 -24.13 3.09
C MET A 125 -0.22 -22.83 3.21
N LYS A 126 -0.89 -21.72 2.93
CA LYS A 126 -0.38 -20.35 3.15
C LYS A 126 -1.35 -19.63 4.09
N PHE A 127 -0.81 -18.91 5.04
CA PHE A 127 -1.57 -18.00 5.89
C PHE A 127 -0.85 -16.68 5.96
N ALA A 128 -1.57 -15.58 5.87
CA ALA A 128 -1.02 -14.26 6.10
C ALA A 128 -2.01 -13.38 6.85
N LEU A 129 -1.49 -12.63 7.81
CA LEU A 129 -2.17 -11.51 8.42
C LEU A 129 -1.28 -10.28 8.28
N GLU A 130 -1.90 -9.13 8.05
CA GLU A 130 -1.16 -7.91 7.81
C GLU A 130 -1.96 -6.70 8.31
N HIS A 131 -1.27 -5.81 9.04
CA HIS A 131 -1.75 -4.51 9.45
C HIS A 131 -0.85 -3.45 8.84
N ASN A 132 -1.38 -2.71 7.86
CA ASN A 132 -0.63 -1.77 7.04
C ASN A 132 -1.24 -0.38 7.03
N PHE A 133 -0.41 0.61 6.65
CA PHE A 133 -0.82 1.98 6.42
C PHE A 133 -0.44 2.43 5.02
N ARG A 134 -1.32 3.20 4.38
CA ARG A 134 -1.04 3.95 3.16
C ARG A 134 -0.95 5.43 3.50
N LEU A 135 0.24 6.00 3.39
CA LEU A 135 0.48 7.42 3.63
C LEU A 135 -0.17 8.27 2.52
N PRO A 136 -0.70 9.47 2.84
CA PRO A 136 -1.21 10.40 1.84
C PRO A 136 -0.14 10.74 0.80
N ARG A 137 -0.54 10.82 -0.46
CA ARG A 137 0.33 11.28 -1.55
C ARG A 137 0.35 12.80 -1.60
N TYR A 138 1.33 13.35 -2.33
CA TYR A 138 1.46 14.79 -2.51
C TYR A 138 0.17 15.40 -3.08
N GLU A 139 -0.37 14.80 -4.14
CA GLU A 139 -1.56 15.26 -4.84
C GLU A 139 -2.84 15.19 -3.97
N GLU A 140 -2.91 14.19 -3.07
CA GLU A 140 -4.02 14.01 -2.13
C GLU A 140 -3.99 15.07 -1.01
N ALA A 141 -2.80 15.33 -0.45
CA ALA A 141 -2.64 16.25 0.66
C ALA A 141 -2.63 17.73 0.24
N LEU A 142 -2.03 18.05 -0.89
CA LEU A 142 -1.83 19.43 -1.32
C LEU A 142 -2.68 19.84 -2.51
N GLY A 143 -3.26 18.85 -3.24
CA GLY A 143 -4.05 19.11 -4.43
C GLY A 143 -3.29 19.88 -5.51
N ASP A 144 -4.01 20.46 -6.45
CA ASP A 144 -3.49 21.42 -7.44
C ASP A 144 -3.68 22.88 -6.96
N ARG A 145 -4.38 23.07 -5.84
CA ARG A 145 -4.71 24.35 -5.20
C ARG A 145 -5.64 25.26 -6.01
N VAL A 146 -6.11 24.80 -7.16
CA VAL A 146 -7.05 25.52 -8.04
C VAL A 146 -8.40 24.82 -8.02
N THR A 147 -8.47 23.61 -8.56
CA THR A 147 -9.68 22.78 -8.60
C THR A 147 -9.73 21.75 -7.49
N THR A 148 -8.58 21.31 -7.03
CA THR A 148 -8.44 20.39 -5.89
C THR A 148 -7.78 21.11 -4.73
N LEU A 149 -8.56 21.32 -3.67
CA LEU A 149 -8.12 22.03 -2.48
C LEU A 149 -7.10 21.23 -1.67
N THR A 150 -6.28 21.94 -0.91
CA THR A 150 -5.36 21.36 0.07
C THR A 150 -6.13 20.64 1.19
N SER A 151 -5.67 19.45 1.56
CA SER A 151 -6.26 18.56 2.57
C SER A 151 -5.22 18.14 3.60
N THR A 152 -4.81 19.08 4.46
CA THR A 152 -3.75 18.88 5.46
C THR A 152 -4.14 17.95 6.60
N GLU A 153 -5.46 17.74 6.80
CA GLU A 153 -6.02 16.90 7.87
C GLU A 153 -6.02 15.39 7.56
N LEU A 154 -5.60 15.01 6.32
CA LEU A 154 -5.63 13.60 5.91
C LEU A 154 -4.80 12.72 6.84
N LYS A 155 -5.41 11.66 7.31
CA LYS A 155 -4.78 10.57 8.04
C LYS A 155 -4.39 9.46 7.07
N ALA A 156 -3.41 8.64 7.43
CA ALA A 156 -3.11 7.44 6.65
C ALA A 156 -4.30 6.48 6.63
N GLU A 157 -4.54 5.87 5.47
CA GLU A 157 -5.45 4.73 5.40
C GLU A 157 -4.85 3.55 6.15
N GLN A 158 -5.69 2.80 6.84
CA GLN A 158 -5.32 1.62 7.59
C GLN A 158 -5.99 0.41 6.98
N ALA A 159 -5.24 -0.65 6.71
CA ALA A 159 -5.77 -1.90 6.20
C ALA A 159 -5.37 -3.08 7.10
N ASN A 160 -6.36 -3.92 7.44
CA ASN A 160 -6.17 -5.24 8.02
C ASN A 160 -6.50 -6.29 6.97
N ASN A 161 -5.52 -7.12 6.63
CA ASN A 161 -5.66 -8.17 5.64
C ASN A 161 -5.44 -9.54 6.29
N TYR A 162 -6.34 -10.48 5.98
CA TYR A 162 -6.27 -11.87 6.39
C TYR A 162 -6.40 -12.74 5.16
N ASN A 163 -5.46 -13.65 4.95
CA ASN A 163 -5.44 -14.53 3.80
C ASN A 163 -5.19 -15.96 4.25
N LEU A 164 -5.92 -16.90 3.67
CA LEU A 164 -5.72 -18.33 3.86
C LEU A 164 -5.79 -19.02 2.50
N GLY A 165 -4.68 -19.62 2.10
CA GLY A 165 -4.54 -20.31 0.82
C GLY A 165 -4.19 -21.77 0.98
N ILE A 166 -4.64 -22.57 0.03
CA ILE A 166 -4.25 -23.97 -0.16
C ILE A 166 -3.80 -24.19 -1.59
N MET A 167 -2.74 -24.94 -1.76
CA MET A 167 -2.20 -25.27 -3.07
C MET A 167 -1.91 -26.77 -3.15
N PHE A 168 -2.27 -27.36 -4.29
CA PHE A 168 -1.92 -28.71 -4.68
C PHE A 168 -1.10 -28.66 -5.96
N ASP A 169 -0.01 -29.42 -6.02
CA ASP A 169 0.86 -29.53 -7.19
C ASP A 169 1.39 -30.96 -7.29
N ARG A 170 1.04 -31.65 -8.38
CA ARG A 170 1.46 -33.04 -8.60
C ARG A 170 1.77 -33.32 -10.06
N TYR A 171 2.94 -33.88 -10.28
CA TYR A 171 3.31 -34.52 -11.53
C TYR A 171 2.87 -35.98 -11.50
N TYR A 172 2.08 -36.39 -12.46
CA TYR A 172 1.68 -37.77 -12.65
C TYR A 172 2.70 -38.53 -13.54
N ASN A 173 3.28 -37.79 -14.51
CA ASN A 173 4.37 -38.24 -15.37
C ASN A 173 5.05 -36.99 -16.00
N ALA A 174 6.03 -37.20 -16.91
CA ALA A 174 6.78 -36.13 -17.53
C ALA A 174 5.93 -35.14 -18.36
N ASN A 175 4.72 -35.53 -18.78
CA ASN A 175 3.85 -34.73 -19.63
C ASN A 175 2.51 -34.39 -18.97
N SER A 176 2.29 -34.84 -17.73
CA SER A 176 1.02 -34.61 -17.03
C SER A 176 1.26 -34.04 -15.63
N ARG A 177 0.70 -32.86 -15.39
CA ARG A 177 0.80 -32.13 -14.12
C ARG A 177 -0.56 -31.49 -13.79
N LEU A 178 -1.01 -31.68 -12.57
CA LEU A 178 -2.19 -31.00 -12.04
C LEU A 178 -1.79 -30.01 -10.95
N GLN A 179 -2.19 -28.77 -11.12
CA GLN A 179 -2.07 -27.71 -10.13
C GLN A 179 -3.44 -27.19 -9.77
N PHE A 180 -3.65 -26.96 -8.49
CA PHE A 180 -4.81 -26.29 -7.93
C PHE A 180 -4.36 -25.30 -6.89
N GLU A 181 -4.89 -24.09 -6.93
CA GLU A 181 -4.69 -23.07 -5.89
C GLU A 181 -6.04 -22.43 -5.56
N SER A 182 -6.30 -22.23 -4.27
CA SER A 182 -7.43 -21.43 -3.81
C SER A 182 -7.00 -20.58 -2.64
N ASN A 183 -7.50 -19.34 -2.60
CA ASN A 183 -7.19 -18.38 -1.55
C ASN A 183 -8.47 -17.66 -1.11
N GLY A 184 -8.77 -17.73 0.18
CA GLY A 184 -9.81 -16.93 0.82
C GLY A 184 -9.19 -15.71 1.49
N TYR A 185 -9.83 -14.55 1.39
CA TYR A 185 -9.33 -13.32 1.96
C TYR A 185 -10.41 -12.45 2.59
N ILE A 186 -10.00 -11.69 3.60
CA ILE A 186 -10.78 -10.62 4.22
C ILE A 186 -9.87 -9.40 4.32
N MET A 187 -10.32 -8.26 3.81
CA MET A 187 -9.64 -6.98 3.89
C MET A 187 -10.58 -5.94 4.50
N GLN A 188 -10.19 -5.37 5.63
CA GLN A 188 -10.87 -4.26 6.26
C GLN A 188 -10.03 -3.00 6.09
N VAL A 189 -10.59 -1.97 5.47
CA VAL A 189 -9.93 -0.68 5.27
C VAL A 189 -10.65 0.38 6.07
N LYS A 190 -9.89 1.23 6.78
CA LYS A 190 -10.37 2.38 7.55
C LYS A 190 -9.70 3.66 7.08
N ASN A 191 -10.38 4.78 7.30
CA ASN A 191 -9.90 6.11 6.91
C ASN A 191 -9.58 6.20 5.41
N MET A 192 -10.38 5.57 4.55
CA MET A 192 -10.19 5.64 3.10
C MET A 192 -10.17 7.09 2.61
N MET A 193 -9.22 7.41 1.74
CA MET A 193 -9.08 8.74 1.18
C MET A 193 -9.86 8.85 -0.13
N TYR A 194 -10.95 9.60 -0.12
CA TYR A 194 -11.80 9.86 -1.27
C TYR A 194 -11.67 11.30 -1.74
N LEU A 195 -11.71 11.49 -3.06
CA LEU A 195 -11.90 12.79 -3.67
C LEU A 195 -13.39 13.13 -3.66
N THR A 196 -13.78 14.08 -2.82
CA THR A 196 -15.14 14.60 -2.76
C THR A 196 -15.24 15.88 -3.58
N SER A 197 -16.29 16.01 -4.38
CA SER A 197 -16.55 17.20 -5.19
C SER A 197 -17.68 18.01 -4.58
N VAL A 198 -17.45 19.32 -4.47
CA VAL A 198 -18.44 20.32 -4.12
C VAL A 198 -18.51 21.30 -5.30
N VAL A 199 -19.60 22.03 -5.45
CA VAL A 199 -19.76 22.96 -6.58
C VAL A 199 -18.53 23.86 -6.72
N GLY A 200 -17.79 23.68 -7.82
CA GLY A 200 -16.62 24.47 -8.19
C GLY A 200 -15.25 23.97 -7.72
N TYR A 201 -15.19 22.99 -6.82
CA TYR A 201 -13.90 22.43 -6.36
C TYR A 201 -14.02 21.00 -5.83
N SER A 202 -12.89 20.35 -5.66
CA SER A 202 -12.78 19.02 -5.07
C SER A 202 -11.82 19.02 -3.88
N LYS A 203 -11.97 18.10 -2.95
CA LYS A 203 -11.10 17.94 -1.79
C LYS A 203 -10.98 16.48 -1.40
N TYR A 204 -9.78 16.03 -1.06
CA TYR A 204 -9.59 14.72 -0.46
C TYR A 204 -9.98 14.74 1.01
N GLN A 205 -10.70 13.71 1.43
CA GLN A 205 -11.14 13.52 2.82
C GLN A 205 -11.04 12.03 3.18
N ASN A 206 -10.79 11.75 4.46
CA ASN A 206 -10.92 10.40 4.97
C ASN A 206 -12.39 10.12 5.24
N LEU A 207 -13.01 9.31 4.40
CA LEU A 207 -14.42 8.95 4.49
C LEU A 207 -14.54 7.43 4.53
N GLY A 208 -15.32 6.95 5.51
CA GLY A 208 -15.79 5.59 5.54
C GLY A 208 -14.77 4.51 5.91
N GLU A 209 -15.32 3.35 5.97
CA GLU A 209 -14.64 2.07 6.13
C GLU A 209 -15.15 1.15 5.03
N ALA A 210 -14.35 0.21 4.58
CA ALA A 210 -14.77 -0.81 3.63
C ALA A 210 -14.34 -2.18 4.12
N LEU A 211 -15.22 -3.16 3.95
CA LEU A 211 -14.94 -4.56 4.17
C LEU A 211 -15.05 -5.30 2.84
N LEU A 212 -13.93 -5.86 2.39
CA LEU A 212 -13.86 -6.70 1.21
C LEU A 212 -13.53 -8.12 1.63
N TYR A 213 -14.28 -9.10 1.15
CA TYR A 213 -13.96 -10.50 1.36
C TYR A 213 -14.32 -11.33 0.13
N GLY A 214 -13.61 -12.43 -0.04
CA GLY A 214 -13.81 -13.26 -1.21
C GLY A 214 -12.98 -14.53 -1.18
N VAL A 215 -13.15 -15.29 -2.25
CA VAL A 215 -12.38 -16.49 -2.55
C VAL A 215 -12.04 -16.46 -4.02
N ASP A 216 -10.79 -16.74 -4.34
CA ASP A 216 -10.30 -17.01 -5.68
C ASP A 216 -9.77 -18.45 -5.78
N GLY A 217 -9.82 -18.98 -6.97
CA GLY A 217 -9.32 -20.33 -7.26
C GLY A 217 -8.85 -20.47 -8.70
N GLU A 218 -7.84 -21.28 -8.88
CA GLU A 218 -7.28 -21.62 -10.18
C GLU A 218 -6.98 -23.12 -10.25
N ILE A 219 -7.28 -23.73 -11.39
CA ILE A 219 -6.89 -25.09 -11.75
C ILE A 219 -6.14 -25.03 -13.07
N LYS A 220 -4.97 -25.65 -13.12
CA LYS A 220 -4.17 -25.86 -14.34
C LYS A 220 -3.88 -27.35 -14.47
N TRP A 221 -4.20 -27.90 -15.62
CA TRP A 221 -3.98 -29.31 -15.89
C TRP A 221 -3.31 -29.51 -17.24
N ASP A 222 -2.06 -29.89 -17.22
CA ASP A 222 -1.36 -30.49 -18.35
C ASP A 222 -1.80 -31.96 -18.41
N ILE A 223 -2.71 -32.30 -19.31
CA ILE A 223 -3.24 -33.67 -19.45
C ILE A 223 -2.20 -34.53 -20.13
N ASP A 224 -1.64 -34.03 -21.24
CA ASP A 224 -0.58 -34.62 -22.01
C ASP A 224 0.17 -33.55 -22.82
N ARG A 225 0.99 -33.93 -23.81
CA ARG A 225 1.75 -32.98 -24.65
C ARG A 225 0.88 -32.07 -25.52
N ASN A 226 -0.37 -32.43 -25.77
CA ASN A 226 -1.26 -31.76 -26.73
C ASN A 226 -2.37 -30.97 -26.04
N TRP A 227 -2.72 -31.31 -24.80
CA TRP A 227 -3.84 -30.77 -24.07
C TRP A 227 -3.46 -30.11 -22.76
N PHE A 228 -3.75 -28.83 -22.68
CA PHE A 228 -3.67 -28.02 -21.48
C PHE A 228 -5.04 -27.40 -21.18
N VAL A 229 -5.49 -27.49 -19.94
CA VAL A 229 -6.75 -26.87 -19.47
C VAL A 229 -6.41 -25.93 -18.32
N SER A 230 -6.90 -24.70 -18.39
CA SER A 230 -6.80 -23.73 -17.30
C SER A 230 -8.20 -23.15 -17.03
N PHE A 231 -8.55 -23.10 -15.76
CA PHE A 231 -9.79 -22.47 -15.30
C PHE A 231 -9.49 -21.65 -14.05
N ASN A 232 -9.99 -20.42 -14.00
CA ASN A 232 -9.95 -19.57 -12.82
C ASN A 232 -11.32 -18.99 -12.53
N ALA A 233 -11.61 -18.77 -11.26
CA ALA A 233 -12.84 -18.15 -10.78
C ALA A 233 -12.56 -17.32 -9.54
N THR A 234 -13.22 -16.17 -9.44
CA THR A 234 -13.19 -15.30 -8.28
C THR A 234 -14.60 -14.93 -7.87
N TRP A 235 -14.87 -15.07 -6.59
CA TRP A 235 -16.07 -14.51 -5.97
C TRP A 235 -15.67 -13.53 -4.89
N GLN A 236 -16.22 -12.31 -4.93
CA GLN A 236 -15.95 -11.28 -3.92
C GLN A 236 -17.21 -10.48 -3.59
N LYS A 237 -17.21 -9.94 -2.37
CA LYS A 237 -18.22 -9.00 -1.89
C LYS A 237 -17.54 -7.83 -1.19
N SER A 238 -18.02 -6.61 -1.50
CA SER A 238 -17.66 -5.38 -0.81
C SER A 238 -18.85 -4.89 0.00
N LEU A 239 -18.58 -4.38 1.18
CA LEU A 239 -19.52 -3.73 2.09
C LEU A 239 -18.89 -2.39 2.51
N ASP A 240 -19.65 -1.33 2.40
CA ASP A 240 -19.34 0.04 2.84
C ASP A 240 -20.05 0.33 4.16
#